data_a5557b7ea29f877f66d1534e978e2e15
#
_entry.id   a5557b7ea29f877f66d1534e978e2e15
#
_cell.length_a   1.000
_cell.length_b   1.000
_cell.length_c   1.000
_cell.angle_alpha   90.00
_cell.angle_beta   90.00
_cell.angle_gamma   90.00
#
_symmetry.space_group_name_H-M   'P 1'
#
loop_
_entity.id
_entity.type
_entity.pdbx_description
1 polymer ?
#
loop_
_entity_poly.entity_id
_entity_poly.type
_entity_poly.pdbx_seq_one_letter_code
_entity_poly.pdbx_strand_id
1 'polypeptide(L)'
;MRTLLFFCTLTALMATDPPRHVLVHGHRGARAMRPENTLPAFEYAIVAGVDFLELDMAVTKDNVLVVSHDPILEAPVCKGPTEKAVIHELTLAQLREYECGVGNPNFPKQLAIPGTRVPTLDQVFNLARGNNVQFNIETKIFADHPELTPSPEEFCRLVLAKVRKHHLESRVILQSFDFRTLHAMKKMDPSIRLSALYTGPPKDFVAIASEAGAGIISPEYRLVTPQQVQAAHAAGVEVVPWTSNKPEEWDQLIASGVDAIISDDPAALIAHLGYRKP
;
A
#
# COMPACT_ATOMS: atom_id res chain seq x y z
N MET A 1 -51.29 -32.76 -43.35
CA MET A 1 -50.43 -31.58 -43.15
C MET A 1 -49.76 -31.73 -41.79
N ARG A 2 -48.44 -31.99 -41.73
CA ARG A 2 -47.67 -32.08 -40.48
C ARG A 2 -46.86 -30.81 -40.37
N THR A 3 -47.16 -29.99 -39.39
CA THR A 3 -46.46 -28.74 -39.09
C THR A 3 -45.19 -29.07 -38.29
N LEU A 4 -44.01 -28.84 -38.87
CA LEU A 4 -42.73 -28.92 -38.17
C LEU A 4 -42.52 -27.61 -37.37
N LEU A 5 -42.45 -27.68 -36.05
CA LEU A 5 -41.97 -26.57 -35.19
C LEU A 5 -40.42 -26.63 -35.14
N PHE A 6 -39.78 -25.61 -35.65
CA PHE A 6 -38.34 -25.38 -35.48
C PHE A 6 -38.13 -24.69 -34.12
N PHE A 7 -37.49 -25.41 -33.20
CA PHE A 7 -36.97 -24.78 -31.95
C PHE A 7 -35.60 -24.14 -32.24
N CYS A 8 -35.56 -22.82 -32.26
CA CYS A 8 -34.33 -22.07 -32.37
C CYS A 8 -33.74 -21.91 -30.94
N THR A 9 -32.72 -22.69 -30.61
CA THR A 9 -31.98 -22.54 -29.35
C THR A 9 -31.02 -21.36 -29.50
N LEU A 10 -31.33 -20.25 -28.82
CA LEU A 10 -30.47 -19.09 -28.69
C LEU A 10 -29.34 -19.44 -27.70
N THR A 11 -28.18 -19.81 -28.20
CA THR A 11 -26.95 -19.90 -27.37
C THR A 11 -26.48 -18.49 -27.08
N ALA A 12 -26.71 -18.03 -25.86
CA ALA A 12 -26.09 -16.79 -25.35
C ALA A 12 -24.57 -17.01 -25.28
N LEU A 13 -23.83 -16.37 -26.18
CA LEU A 13 -22.39 -16.21 -26.04
C LEU A 13 -22.16 -15.34 -24.77
N MET A 14 -21.68 -15.96 -23.71
CA MET A 14 -21.13 -15.23 -22.58
C MET A 14 -19.91 -14.47 -23.08
N ALA A 15 -20.03 -13.17 -23.29
CA ALA A 15 -18.89 -12.32 -23.51
C ALA A 15 -18.03 -12.40 -22.25
N THR A 16 -16.85 -13.00 -22.34
CA THR A 16 -15.84 -12.90 -21.30
C THR A 16 -15.32 -11.48 -21.35
N ASP A 17 -15.53 -10.72 -20.26
CA ASP A 17 -14.88 -9.43 -20.10
C ASP A 17 -13.37 -9.58 -20.35
N PRO A 18 -12.72 -8.61 -21.00
CA PRO A 18 -11.27 -8.64 -21.15
C PRO A 18 -10.61 -8.76 -19.77
N PRO A 19 -9.49 -9.50 -19.67
CA PRO A 19 -8.81 -9.68 -18.41
C PRO A 19 -8.54 -8.31 -17.77
N ARG A 20 -9.05 -8.12 -16.53
CA ARG A 20 -8.90 -6.87 -15.77
C ARG A 20 -7.41 -6.65 -15.54
N HIS A 21 -6.94 -5.44 -15.78
CA HIS A 21 -5.55 -5.08 -15.50
C HIS A 21 -5.35 -4.99 -13.98
N VAL A 22 -4.61 -5.94 -13.38
CA VAL A 22 -4.29 -5.94 -11.95
C VAL A 22 -3.15 -4.95 -11.71
N LEU A 23 -3.37 -3.94 -10.86
CA LEU A 23 -2.35 -2.96 -10.52
C LEU A 23 -1.32 -3.53 -9.54
N VAL A 24 -0.09 -3.01 -9.59
CA VAL A 24 1.02 -3.46 -8.74
C VAL A 24 1.41 -2.36 -7.76
N HIS A 25 1.31 -2.66 -6.46
CA HIS A 25 1.83 -1.80 -5.40
C HIS A 25 3.16 -2.37 -4.89
N GLY A 26 4.23 -1.59 -4.96
CA GLY A 26 5.53 -1.94 -4.40
C GLY A 26 5.55 -1.73 -2.89
N HIS A 27 5.49 -2.83 -2.11
CA HIS A 27 5.42 -2.82 -0.65
C HIS A 27 6.69 -2.23 -0.03
N ARG A 28 6.55 -1.11 0.69
CA ARG A 28 7.65 -0.31 1.22
C ARG A 28 8.70 0.00 0.15
N GLY A 29 8.23 0.28 -1.06
CA GLY A 29 8.98 0.34 -2.28
C GLY A 29 9.18 -1.04 -2.93
N ALA A 30 10.24 -1.74 -2.58
CA ALA A 30 10.56 -3.09 -3.04
C ALA A 30 11.43 -3.81 -1.99
N ARG A 31 10.87 -4.08 -0.81
CA ARG A 31 11.67 -4.48 0.36
C ARG A 31 12.37 -5.83 0.20
N ALA A 32 11.91 -6.70 -0.70
CA ALA A 32 12.65 -7.92 -1.01
C ALA A 32 13.98 -7.67 -1.72
N MET A 33 14.14 -6.49 -2.35
CA MET A 33 15.26 -6.16 -3.23
C MET A 33 16.16 -5.04 -2.69
N ARG A 34 15.59 -4.11 -1.88
CA ARG A 34 16.26 -2.93 -1.31
C ARG A 34 15.78 -2.70 0.12
N PRO A 35 16.56 -2.02 0.98
CA PRO A 35 16.13 -1.68 2.33
C PRO A 35 14.78 -0.95 2.30
N GLU A 36 13.82 -1.45 3.06
CA GLU A 36 12.43 -1.01 3.06
C GLU A 36 12.27 0.47 3.41
N ASN A 37 11.23 1.10 2.83
CA ASN A 37 10.87 2.49 3.15
C ASN A 37 12.02 3.49 2.94
N THR A 38 12.88 3.23 1.94
CA THR A 38 14.04 4.08 1.59
C THR A 38 13.94 4.58 0.16
N LEU A 39 14.63 5.70 -0.14
CA LEU A 39 14.65 6.20 -1.52
C LEU A 39 15.15 5.16 -2.52
N PRO A 40 16.24 4.39 -2.26
CA PRO A 40 16.66 3.31 -3.17
C PRO A 40 15.58 2.22 -3.42
N ALA A 41 14.73 1.92 -2.43
CA ALA A 41 13.64 0.96 -2.62
C ALA A 41 12.54 1.53 -3.52
N PHE A 42 12.21 2.80 -3.35
CA PHE A 42 11.22 3.50 -4.20
C PHE A 42 11.75 3.70 -5.63
N GLU A 43 13.02 4.09 -5.79
CA GLU A 43 13.66 4.19 -7.12
C GLU A 43 13.62 2.85 -7.85
N TYR A 44 13.96 1.77 -7.17
CA TYR A 44 13.88 0.42 -7.74
C TYR A 44 12.45 0.08 -8.19
N ALA A 45 11.45 0.35 -7.36
CA ALA A 45 10.06 0.09 -7.67
C ALA A 45 9.56 0.93 -8.87
N ILE A 46 9.93 2.21 -8.94
CA ILE A 46 9.62 3.09 -10.07
C ILE A 46 10.24 2.54 -11.38
N VAL A 47 11.52 2.16 -11.35
CA VAL A 47 12.22 1.58 -12.51
C VAL A 47 11.59 0.25 -12.93
N ALA A 48 11.17 -0.59 -11.97
CA ALA A 48 10.45 -1.83 -12.25
C ALA A 48 9.09 -1.58 -12.90
N GLY A 49 8.53 -0.38 -12.71
CA GLY A 49 7.30 0.03 -13.36
C GLY A 49 6.04 -0.22 -12.55
N VAL A 50 6.08 -0.13 -11.22
CA VAL A 50 4.89 -0.21 -10.36
C VAL A 50 3.86 0.87 -10.68
N ASP A 51 2.60 0.59 -10.38
CA ASP A 51 1.52 1.58 -10.46
C ASP A 51 1.47 2.45 -9.21
N PHE A 52 1.76 1.84 -8.04
CA PHE A 52 1.80 2.53 -6.75
C PHE A 52 3.08 2.24 -5.99
N LEU A 53 3.61 3.27 -5.34
CA LEU A 53 4.52 3.11 -4.20
C LEU A 53 3.68 2.96 -2.95
N GLU A 54 3.82 1.83 -2.28
CA GLU A 54 3.26 1.66 -0.95
C GLU A 54 4.33 2.03 0.08
N LEU A 55 3.95 2.78 1.11
CA LEU A 55 4.84 3.31 2.14
C LEU A 55 4.13 3.58 3.45
N ASP A 56 4.90 3.50 4.54
CA ASP A 56 4.43 3.66 5.91
C ASP A 56 4.91 4.99 6.49
N MET A 57 4.06 5.69 7.21
CA MET A 57 4.35 7.00 7.77
C MET A 57 4.53 6.97 9.28
N ALA A 58 5.56 7.67 9.74
CA ALA A 58 5.76 8.07 11.12
C ALA A 58 5.95 9.60 11.21
N VAL A 59 5.87 10.15 12.42
CA VAL A 59 5.99 11.60 12.67
C VAL A 59 7.06 11.86 13.71
N THR A 60 8.03 12.71 13.39
CA THR A 60 9.07 13.13 14.33
C THR A 60 8.56 14.11 15.39
N LYS A 61 9.37 14.35 16.45
CA LYS A 61 9.08 15.31 17.50
C LYS A 61 8.83 16.74 17.00
N ASP A 62 9.50 17.12 15.92
CA ASP A 62 9.35 18.42 15.24
C ASP A 62 8.32 18.40 14.10
N ASN A 63 7.37 17.43 14.15
CA ASN A 63 6.24 17.30 13.24
C ASN A 63 6.63 17.11 11.76
N VAL A 64 7.75 16.46 11.48
CA VAL A 64 8.12 16.07 10.12
C VAL A 64 7.60 14.68 9.83
N LEU A 65 6.87 14.52 8.71
CA LEU A 65 6.48 13.22 8.19
C LEU A 65 7.68 12.50 7.60
N VAL A 66 8.00 11.33 8.14
CA VAL A 66 9.08 10.44 7.71
C VAL A 66 8.53 9.07 7.36
N VAL A 67 9.29 8.30 6.59
CA VAL A 67 8.82 7.02 6.07
C VAL A 67 9.47 5.88 6.83
N SER A 68 8.68 5.22 7.70
CA SER A 68 9.09 4.08 8.52
C SER A 68 7.88 3.25 8.88
N HIS A 69 8.02 1.91 8.82
CA HIS A 69 6.94 1.00 9.22
C HIS A 69 6.75 1.00 10.74
N ASP A 70 7.82 0.81 11.49
CA ASP A 70 7.76 0.80 12.93
C ASP A 70 7.99 2.20 13.50
N PRO A 71 7.28 2.60 14.56
CA PRO A 71 7.49 3.87 15.24
C PRO A 71 8.78 3.88 16.07
N ILE A 72 9.42 2.71 16.20
CA ILE A 72 10.69 2.49 16.89
C ILE A 72 11.72 2.02 15.91
N LEU A 73 12.81 2.76 15.77
CA LEU A 73 13.95 2.32 14.95
C LEU A 73 14.79 1.33 15.74
N GLU A 74 15.03 0.17 15.12
CA GLU A 74 15.91 -0.88 15.65
C GLU A 74 16.43 -1.80 14.53
N ALA A 75 17.44 -2.62 14.86
CA ALA A 75 17.94 -3.65 13.95
C ALA A 75 16.84 -4.73 13.69
N PRO A 76 16.80 -5.34 12.48
CA PRO A 76 17.75 -5.19 11.39
C PRO A 76 17.42 -4.06 10.40
N VAL A 77 16.36 -3.26 10.62
CA VAL A 77 15.90 -2.24 9.67
C VAL A 77 16.84 -1.02 9.69
N CYS A 78 17.11 -0.52 10.89
CA CYS A 78 18.02 0.63 11.08
C CYS A 78 19.01 0.36 12.22
N LYS A 79 20.16 1.05 12.16
CA LYS A 79 21.12 1.11 13.25
C LYS A 79 21.59 2.55 13.45
N GLY A 80 21.93 2.93 14.69
CA GLY A 80 22.30 4.29 15.02
C GLY A 80 22.92 4.43 16.39
N PRO A 81 22.87 5.65 16.96
CA PRO A 81 23.51 5.96 18.26
C PRO A 81 22.98 5.11 19.43
N THR A 82 21.72 4.67 19.36
CA THR A 82 21.08 3.79 20.33
C THR A 82 20.54 2.53 19.66
N GLU A 83 20.39 1.45 20.42
CA GLU A 83 19.82 0.19 19.89
C GLU A 83 18.37 0.35 19.46
N LYS A 84 17.62 1.17 20.21
CA LYS A 84 16.20 1.49 19.95
C LYS A 84 16.00 3.00 20.09
N ALA A 85 15.15 3.55 19.22
CA ALA A 85 14.79 4.96 19.28
C ALA A 85 13.35 5.18 18.80
N VAL A 86 12.54 5.83 19.64
CA VAL A 86 11.18 6.22 19.29
C VAL A 86 11.24 7.42 18.34
N ILE A 87 10.72 7.29 17.14
CA ILE A 87 10.75 8.33 16.10
C ILE A 87 10.09 9.61 16.60
N HIS A 88 8.96 9.50 17.31
CA HIS A 88 8.21 10.66 17.82
C HIS A 88 8.94 11.43 18.93
N GLU A 89 9.99 10.88 19.53
CA GLU A 89 10.86 11.54 20.51
C GLU A 89 12.07 12.23 19.87
N LEU A 90 12.36 11.93 18.59
CA LEU A 90 13.51 12.48 17.86
C LEU A 90 13.08 13.61 16.91
N THR A 91 13.90 14.66 16.85
CA THR A 91 13.83 15.61 15.74
C THR A 91 14.32 14.96 14.44
N LEU A 92 13.97 15.52 13.28
CA LEU A 92 14.49 15.05 12.00
C LEU A 92 16.04 15.06 11.97
N ALA A 93 16.68 16.03 12.61
CA ALA A 93 18.14 16.12 12.67
C ALA A 93 18.74 14.91 13.40
N GLN A 94 18.18 14.54 14.55
CA GLN A 94 18.60 13.36 15.32
C GLN A 94 18.27 12.05 14.57
N LEU A 95 17.10 11.97 13.93
CA LEU A 95 16.71 10.80 13.14
C LEU A 95 17.71 10.51 12.00
N ARG A 96 18.30 11.55 11.42
CA ARG A 96 19.30 11.41 10.35
C ARG A 96 20.65 10.81 10.78
N GLU A 97 20.86 10.60 12.08
CA GLU A 97 22.01 9.87 12.58
C GLU A 97 21.87 8.33 12.39
N TYR A 98 20.63 7.85 12.19
CA TYR A 98 20.33 6.42 11.98
C TYR A 98 20.51 6.02 10.53
N GLU A 99 21.22 4.91 10.31
CA GLU A 99 21.43 4.29 9.00
C GLU A 99 20.44 3.15 8.78
N CYS A 100 19.66 3.23 7.72
CA CYS A 100 18.63 2.25 7.35
C CYS A 100 18.94 1.54 6.01
N GLY A 101 20.17 1.64 5.54
CA GLY A 101 20.67 0.95 4.35
C GLY A 101 21.28 -0.41 4.61
N VAL A 102 21.10 -0.96 5.81
CA VAL A 102 21.57 -2.30 6.19
C VAL A 102 20.68 -3.37 5.57
N GLY A 103 21.27 -4.49 5.18
CA GLY A 103 20.50 -5.62 4.64
C GLY A 103 19.70 -6.31 5.75
N ASN A 104 18.46 -6.68 5.44
CA ASN A 104 17.62 -7.47 6.33
C ASN A 104 17.79 -8.97 6.00
N PRO A 105 18.26 -9.81 6.93
CA PRO A 105 18.50 -11.24 6.69
C PRO A 105 17.24 -12.02 6.31
N ASN A 106 16.05 -11.50 6.62
CA ASN A 106 14.78 -12.12 6.23
C ASN A 106 14.49 -11.96 4.72
N PHE A 107 15.24 -11.10 4.02
CA PHE A 107 15.12 -10.88 2.58
C PHE A 107 16.45 -11.20 1.88
N PRO A 108 16.71 -12.47 1.51
CA PRO A 108 18.02 -12.92 1.00
C PRO A 108 18.43 -12.29 -0.35
N LYS A 109 17.49 -11.72 -1.10
CA LYS A 109 17.76 -10.98 -2.35
C LYS A 109 18.00 -9.49 -2.11
N GLN A 110 17.76 -8.99 -0.90
CA GLN A 110 17.89 -7.58 -0.58
C GLN A 110 19.36 -7.14 -0.61
N LEU A 111 19.67 -6.14 -1.41
CA LEU A 111 20.99 -5.54 -1.45
C LEU A 111 21.03 -4.38 -0.46
N ALA A 112 21.98 -4.42 0.48
CA ALA A 112 22.27 -3.30 1.36
C ALA A 112 22.76 -2.08 0.54
N ILE A 113 22.35 -0.89 0.96
CA ILE A 113 22.77 0.38 0.37
C ILE A 113 23.31 1.27 1.51
N PRO A 114 24.59 1.10 1.89
CA PRO A 114 25.20 1.84 2.99
C PRO A 114 25.03 3.35 2.86
N GLY A 115 24.87 4.03 3.98
CA GLY A 115 24.66 5.49 4.02
C GLY A 115 23.21 5.94 3.81
N THR A 116 22.27 5.02 3.53
CA THR A 116 20.86 5.34 3.39
C THR A 116 20.25 5.76 4.72
N ARG A 117 19.39 6.77 4.69
CA ARG A 117 18.70 7.35 5.85
C ARG A 117 17.19 7.22 5.68
N VAL A 118 16.45 7.35 6.80
CA VAL A 118 14.99 7.46 6.77
C VAL A 118 14.60 8.68 5.92
N PRO A 119 13.83 8.52 4.83
CA PRO A 119 13.41 9.65 4.01
C PRO A 119 12.23 10.40 4.63
N THR A 120 12.07 11.66 4.28
CA THR A 120 10.83 12.39 4.50
C THR A 120 9.82 12.11 3.39
N LEU A 121 8.53 12.33 3.66
CA LEU A 121 7.48 12.22 2.63
C LEU A 121 7.73 13.19 1.47
N ASP A 122 8.20 14.41 1.76
CA ASP A 122 8.59 15.39 0.71
C ASP A 122 9.67 14.81 -0.24
N GLN A 123 10.65 14.05 0.29
CA GLN A 123 11.69 13.41 -0.54
C GLN A 123 11.11 12.32 -1.45
N VAL A 124 10.20 11.49 -0.94
CA VAL A 124 9.52 10.45 -1.75
C VAL A 124 8.65 11.07 -2.84
N PHE A 125 7.87 12.10 -2.52
CA PHE A 125 7.07 12.81 -3.51
C PHE A 125 7.92 13.49 -4.59
N ASN A 126 9.09 14.03 -4.21
CA ASN A 126 10.03 14.62 -5.17
C ASN A 126 10.68 13.56 -6.07
N LEU A 127 10.97 12.37 -5.57
CA LEU A 127 11.52 11.26 -6.33
C LEU A 127 10.57 10.84 -7.47
N ALA A 128 9.28 10.86 -7.22
CA ALA A 128 8.24 10.49 -8.19
C ALA A 128 7.84 11.65 -9.14
N ARG A 129 8.55 12.77 -9.12
CA ARG A 129 8.32 13.86 -10.05
C ARG A 129 8.63 13.44 -11.49
N GLY A 130 7.76 13.80 -12.41
CA GLY A 130 7.96 13.53 -13.84
C GLY A 130 7.56 12.12 -14.29
N ASN A 131 7.00 11.31 -13.40
CA ASN A 131 6.36 10.05 -13.73
C ASN A 131 4.92 10.00 -13.19
N ASN A 132 4.17 8.94 -13.56
CA ASN A 132 2.76 8.79 -13.22
C ASN A 132 2.52 7.83 -12.04
N VAL A 133 3.57 7.43 -11.29
CA VAL A 133 3.42 6.53 -10.14
C VAL A 133 2.51 7.19 -9.09
N GLN A 134 1.63 6.39 -8.50
CA GLN A 134 0.73 6.81 -7.44
C GLN A 134 1.27 6.36 -6.08
N PHE A 135 0.62 6.76 -5.00
CA PHE A 135 1.08 6.50 -3.63
C PHE A 135 -0.03 5.84 -2.82
N ASN A 136 0.29 4.74 -2.15
CA ASN A 136 -0.54 4.11 -1.14
C ASN A 136 0.14 4.33 0.22
N ILE A 137 -0.38 5.27 1.02
CA ILE A 137 0.29 5.79 2.22
C ILE A 137 -0.41 5.26 3.46
N GLU A 138 0.31 4.48 4.29
CA GLU A 138 -0.22 4.00 5.55
C GLU A 138 0.09 4.98 6.69
N THR A 139 -0.94 5.36 7.45
CA THR A 139 -0.77 6.02 8.75
C THR A 139 -0.57 4.97 9.83
N LYS A 140 0.68 4.83 10.31
CA LYS A 140 0.99 3.96 11.45
C LYS A 140 0.59 4.66 12.74
N ILE A 141 -0.51 4.21 13.35
CA ILE A 141 -1.01 4.73 14.61
C ILE A 141 -1.44 3.57 15.51
N PHE A 142 -1.22 3.71 16.79
CA PHE A 142 -1.42 2.64 17.77
C PHE A 142 -2.34 3.16 18.88
N ALA A 143 -3.55 2.62 18.96
CA ALA A 143 -4.53 3.05 19.95
C ALA A 143 -4.05 2.83 21.39
N ASP A 144 -3.32 1.73 21.61
CA ASP A 144 -2.78 1.32 22.91
C ASP A 144 -1.45 2.03 23.27
N HIS A 145 -0.85 2.76 22.32
CA HIS A 145 0.42 3.47 22.45
C HIS A 145 0.34 4.88 21.88
N PRO A 146 -0.49 5.75 22.47
CA PRO A 146 -0.72 7.10 21.96
C PRO A 146 0.53 8.01 22.02
N GLU A 147 1.55 7.63 22.80
CA GLU A 147 2.82 8.35 22.91
C GLU A 147 3.72 8.18 21.68
N LEU A 148 3.47 7.17 20.84
CA LEU A 148 4.33 6.87 19.68
C LEU A 148 4.01 7.71 18.44
N THR A 149 2.85 8.36 18.43
CA THR A 149 2.37 9.11 17.25
C THR A 149 1.49 10.29 17.68
N PRO A 150 1.31 11.33 16.85
CA PRO A 150 0.30 12.35 17.12
C PRO A 150 -1.12 11.77 17.07
N SER A 151 -2.13 12.56 17.45
CA SER A 151 -3.54 12.15 17.30
C SER A 151 -3.90 11.82 15.85
N PRO A 152 -4.94 11.01 15.60
CA PRO A 152 -5.41 10.70 14.25
C PRO A 152 -5.65 11.95 13.39
N GLU A 153 -6.26 12.96 13.95
CA GLU A 153 -6.56 14.23 13.28
C GLU A 153 -5.28 15.00 12.92
N GLU A 154 -4.33 15.10 13.85
CA GLU A 154 -3.07 15.80 13.60
C GLU A 154 -2.24 15.05 12.54
N PHE A 155 -2.17 13.73 12.60
CA PHE A 155 -1.49 12.92 11.59
C PHE A 155 -2.08 13.17 10.20
N CYS A 156 -3.39 13.08 10.07
CA CYS A 156 -4.08 13.35 8.80
C CYS A 156 -3.86 14.78 8.32
N ARG A 157 -3.88 15.77 9.20
CA ARG A 157 -3.61 17.18 8.87
C ARG A 157 -2.21 17.34 8.27
N LEU A 158 -1.20 16.71 8.88
CA LEU A 158 0.18 16.74 8.39
C LEU A 158 0.30 16.09 7.00
N VAL A 159 -0.30 14.90 6.82
CA VAL A 159 -0.29 14.19 5.52
C VAL A 159 -0.98 15.01 4.46
N LEU A 160 -2.20 15.51 4.71
CA LEU A 160 -2.97 16.28 3.76
C LEU A 160 -2.26 17.57 3.35
N ALA A 161 -1.58 18.24 4.28
CA ALA A 161 -0.79 19.42 3.98
C ALA A 161 0.34 19.13 2.97
N LYS A 162 0.99 17.95 3.07
CA LYS A 162 2.03 17.53 2.11
C LYS A 162 1.42 17.13 0.77
N VAL A 163 0.32 16.37 0.77
CA VAL A 163 -0.38 15.98 -0.46
C VAL A 163 -0.77 17.22 -1.26
N ARG A 164 -1.39 18.22 -0.63
CA ARG A 164 -1.78 19.49 -1.25
C ARG A 164 -0.59 20.32 -1.72
N LYS A 165 0.48 20.41 -0.94
CA LYS A 165 1.73 21.12 -1.32
C LYS A 165 2.32 20.57 -2.62
N HIS A 166 2.18 19.26 -2.86
CA HIS A 166 2.71 18.58 -4.06
C HIS A 166 1.66 18.38 -5.16
N HIS A 167 0.40 18.81 -4.97
CA HIS A 167 -0.73 18.63 -5.90
C HIS A 167 -0.96 17.17 -6.26
N LEU A 168 -1.02 16.30 -5.24
CA LEU A 168 -1.09 14.83 -5.40
C LEU A 168 -2.42 14.25 -4.93
N GLU A 169 -3.46 15.05 -4.72
CA GLU A 169 -4.76 14.63 -4.17
C GLU A 169 -5.36 13.46 -4.96
N SER A 170 -5.27 13.48 -6.28
CA SER A 170 -5.77 12.44 -7.18
C SER A 170 -4.84 11.23 -7.32
N ARG A 171 -3.62 11.28 -6.75
CA ARG A 171 -2.59 10.25 -6.85
C ARG A 171 -2.32 9.52 -5.53
N VAL A 172 -3.06 9.84 -4.47
CA VAL A 172 -2.86 9.28 -3.13
C VAL A 172 -4.06 8.43 -2.71
N ILE A 173 -3.76 7.27 -2.16
CA ILE A 173 -4.63 6.47 -1.30
C ILE A 173 -4.09 6.61 0.11
N LEU A 174 -4.94 6.92 1.09
CA LEU A 174 -4.59 6.81 2.50
C LEU A 174 -5.12 5.48 3.03
N GLN A 175 -4.24 4.62 3.55
CA GLN A 175 -4.61 3.36 4.16
C GLN A 175 -4.30 3.35 5.67
N SER A 176 -5.06 2.58 6.42
CA SER A 176 -4.82 2.38 7.86
C SER A 176 -5.53 1.15 8.41
N PHE A 177 -4.94 0.52 9.43
CA PHE A 177 -5.62 -0.40 10.33
C PHE A 177 -6.49 0.34 11.36
N ASP A 178 -6.13 1.58 11.70
CA ASP A 178 -6.89 2.41 12.63
C ASP A 178 -7.85 3.32 11.85
N PHE A 179 -9.11 2.95 11.83
CA PHE A 179 -10.13 3.66 11.06
C PHE A 179 -10.43 5.08 11.55
N ARG A 180 -9.94 5.46 12.76
CA ARG A 180 -10.03 6.85 13.23
C ARG A 180 -9.29 7.80 12.28
N THR A 181 -8.16 7.37 11.70
CA THR A 181 -7.44 8.18 10.69
C THR A 181 -8.19 8.28 9.39
N LEU A 182 -8.85 7.19 8.95
CA LEU A 182 -9.68 7.20 7.73
C LEU A 182 -10.88 8.14 7.89
N HIS A 183 -11.56 8.07 9.04
CA HIS A 183 -12.67 8.99 9.35
C HIS A 183 -12.21 10.45 9.44
N ALA A 184 -11.05 10.71 10.07
CA ALA A 184 -10.48 12.05 10.15
C ALA A 184 -10.14 12.60 8.75
N MET A 185 -9.50 11.80 7.90
CA MET A 185 -9.18 12.20 6.52
C MET A 185 -10.43 12.46 5.70
N LYS A 186 -11.42 11.57 5.75
CA LYS A 186 -12.71 11.73 5.04
C LYS A 186 -13.42 13.02 5.41
N LYS A 187 -13.36 13.41 6.70
CA LYS A 187 -13.92 14.69 7.18
C LYS A 187 -13.14 15.90 6.68
N MET A 188 -11.81 15.80 6.57
CA MET A 188 -10.93 16.91 6.13
C MET A 188 -10.96 17.11 4.62
N ASP A 189 -10.94 16.00 3.88
CA ASP A 189 -10.95 16.02 2.41
C ASP A 189 -11.56 14.71 1.86
N PRO A 190 -12.85 14.72 1.49
CA PRO A 190 -13.53 13.53 0.99
C PRO A 190 -13.06 13.09 -0.42
N SER A 191 -12.22 13.87 -1.09
CA SER A 191 -11.66 13.53 -2.41
C SER A 191 -10.47 12.56 -2.30
N ILE A 192 -9.83 12.45 -1.14
CA ILE A 192 -8.76 11.49 -0.91
C ILE A 192 -9.33 10.08 -0.87
N ARG A 193 -8.78 9.19 -1.70
CA ARG A 193 -9.16 7.77 -1.70
C ARG A 193 -8.70 7.10 -0.40
N LEU A 194 -9.60 6.33 0.22
CA LEU A 194 -9.34 5.67 1.50
C LEU A 194 -9.36 4.15 1.36
N SER A 195 -8.44 3.48 2.03
CA SER A 195 -8.31 2.03 2.07
C SER A 195 -8.29 1.50 3.51
N ALA A 196 -9.17 0.56 3.81
CA ALA A 196 -9.23 -0.12 5.08
C ALA A 196 -8.28 -1.32 5.09
N LEU A 197 -7.19 -1.28 5.86
CA LEU A 197 -6.35 -2.44 6.10
C LEU A 197 -7.05 -3.41 7.05
N TYR A 198 -6.95 -4.71 6.76
CA TYR A 198 -7.56 -5.73 7.61
C TYR A 198 -6.70 -7.00 7.69
N THR A 199 -6.57 -7.51 8.91
CA THR A 199 -6.07 -8.84 9.22
C THR A 199 -6.86 -9.41 10.41
N GLY A 200 -6.87 -10.72 10.57
CA GLY A 200 -7.58 -11.39 11.65
C GLY A 200 -8.58 -12.44 11.16
N PRO A 201 -9.61 -12.78 11.94
CA PRO A 201 -10.61 -13.76 11.53
C PRO A 201 -11.34 -13.33 10.26
N PRO A 202 -11.82 -14.27 9.42
CA PRO A 202 -12.63 -13.93 8.24
C PRO A 202 -13.81 -13.03 8.61
N LYS A 203 -13.93 -11.90 7.91
CA LYS A 203 -15.00 -10.90 8.08
C LYS A 203 -15.43 -10.40 6.69
N ASP A 204 -16.66 -9.97 6.56
CA ASP A 204 -17.21 -9.40 5.32
C ASP A 204 -16.46 -8.14 4.92
N PHE A 205 -15.91 -8.11 3.69
CA PHE A 205 -15.12 -6.99 3.16
C PHE A 205 -15.96 -5.72 2.98
N VAL A 206 -17.21 -5.86 2.58
CA VAL A 206 -18.15 -4.73 2.43
C VAL A 206 -18.43 -4.08 3.78
N ALA A 207 -18.65 -4.91 4.82
CA ALA A 207 -18.87 -4.41 6.16
C ALA A 207 -17.67 -3.66 6.71
N ILE A 208 -16.42 -4.17 6.48
CA ILE A 208 -15.19 -3.51 6.91
C ILE A 208 -15.02 -2.17 6.18
N ALA A 209 -15.14 -2.16 4.86
CA ALA A 209 -15.02 -0.94 4.07
C ALA A 209 -16.05 0.12 4.47
N SER A 210 -17.30 -0.30 4.72
CA SER A 210 -18.38 0.58 5.20
C SER A 210 -18.06 1.16 6.58
N GLU A 211 -17.62 0.32 7.53
CA GLU A 211 -17.20 0.75 8.88
C GLU A 211 -16.10 1.80 8.81
N ALA A 212 -15.09 1.59 7.95
CA ALA A 212 -13.98 2.51 7.73
C ALA A 212 -14.36 3.76 6.92
N GLY A 213 -15.52 3.77 6.26
CA GLY A 213 -15.91 4.79 5.30
C GLY A 213 -15.02 4.84 4.05
N ALA A 214 -14.40 3.71 3.70
CA ALA A 214 -13.43 3.57 2.62
C ALA A 214 -14.06 2.98 1.35
N GLY A 215 -13.52 3.35 0.19
CA GLY A 215 -13.87 2.75 -1.10
C GLY A 215 -12.95 1.59 -1.51
N ILE A 216 -11.96 1.27 -0.68
CA ILE A 216 -10.98 0.20 -0.91
C ILE A 216 -10.88 -0.62 0.37
N ILE A 217 -10.83 -1.95 0.22
CA ILE A 217 -10.43 -2.89 1.26
C ILE A 217 -9.05 -3.47 0.93
N SER A 218 -8.11 -3.42 1.87
CA SER A 218 -6.80 -4.04 1.76
C SER A 218 -6.67 -5.17 2.80
N PRO A 219 -7.17 -6.37 2.49
CA PRO A 219 -7.11 -7.52 3.39
C PRO A 219 -5.75 -8.23 3.32
N GLU A 220 -5.40 -8.95 4.36
CA GLU A 220 -4.36 -9.97 4.29
C GLU A 220 -4.74 -10.98 3.21
N TYR A 221 -3.82 -11.31 2.29
CA TYR A 221 -4.11 -12.02 1.04
C TYR A 221 -4.80 -13.38 1.21
N ARG A 222 -4.55 -14.10 2.31
CA ARG A 222 -5.18 -15.40 2.60
C ARG A 222 -6.67 -15.31 2.91
N LEU A 223 -7.17 -14.12 3.23
CA LEU A 223 -8.59 -13.86 3.47
C LEU A 223 -9.38 -13.68 2.17
N VAL A 224 -8.69 -13.51 1.04
CA VAL A 224 -9.33 -13.23 -0.25
C VAL A 224 -9.96 -14.49 -0.83
N THR A 225 -11.23 -14.40 -1.19
CA THR A 225 -11.97 -15.41 -1.94
C THR A 225 -12.69 -14.75 -3.13
N PRO A 226 -12.97 -15.50 -4.21
CA PRO A 226 -13.75 -14.96 -5.34
C PRO A 226 -15.09 -14.36 -4.92
N GLN A 227 -15.76 -14.97 -3.93
CA GLN A 227 -17.05 -14.51 -3.41
C GLN A 227 -16.94 -13.17 -2.70
N GLN A 228 -15.89 -12.98 -1.87
CA GLN A 228 -15.63 -11.72 -1.19
C GLN A 228 -15.31 -10.59 -2.18
N VAL A 229 -14.50 -10.88 -3.21
CA VAL A 229 -14.18 -9.92 -4.27
C VAL A 229 -15.43 -9.52 -5.05
N GLN A 230 -16.24 -10.50 -5.47
CA GLN A 230 -17.48 -10.24 -6.18
C GLN A 230 -18.46 -9.38 -5.35
N ALA A 231 -18.60 -9.68 -4.07
CA ALA A 231 -19.45 -8.91 -3.16
C ALA A 231 -18.94 -7.47 -2.99
N ALA A 232 -17.61 -7.29 -2.81
CA ALA A 232 -16.97 -5.98 -2.72
C ALA A 232 -17.23 -5.15 -3.99
N HIS A 233 -16.99 -5.73 -5.17
CA HIS A 233 -17.25 -5.06 -6.46
C HIS A 233 -18.71 -4.69 -6.65
N ALA A 234 -19.66 -5.56 -6.27
CA ALA A 234 -21.09 -5.26 -6.33
C ALA A 234 -21.48 -4.07 -5.43
N ALA A 235 -20.71 -3.81 -4.37
CA ALA A 235 -20.87 -2.66 -3.47
C ALA A 235 -20.03 -1.45 -3.88
N GLY A 236 -19.28 -1.51 -4.99
CA GLY A 236 -18.39 -0.44 -5.46
C GLY A 236 -17.08 -0.32 -4.65
N VAL A 237 -16.65 -1.39 -3.99
CA VAL A 237 -15.43 -1.45 -3.18
C VAL A 237 -14.33 -2.19 -3.96
N GLU A 238 -13.15 -1.58 -4.11
CA GLU A 238 -11.96 -2.19 -4.67
C GLU A 238 -11.28 -3.11 -3.65
N VAL A 239 -10.61 -4.18 -4.12
CA VAL A 239 -9.91 -5.16 -3.28
C VAL A 239 -8.42 -5.17 -3.61
N VAL A 240 -7.58 -4.77 -2.64
CA VAL A 240 -6.13 -4.58 -2.78
C VAL A 240 -5.39 -5.37 -1.69
N PRO A 241 -5.21 -6.69 -1.84
CA PRO A 241 -4.59 -7.54 -0.81
C PRO A 241 -3.10 -7.30 -0.61
N TRP A 242 -2.63 -7.63 0.61
CA TRP A 242 -1.24 -7.56 1.07
C TRP A 242 -0.88 -8.80 1.91
N THR A 243 0.38 -9.20 2.08
CA THR A 243 1.49 -9.03 1.15
C THR A 243 1.70 -10.37 0.47
N SER A 244 1.57 -10.43 -0.84
CA SER A 244 1.69 -11.67 -1.62
C SER A 244 2.97 -11.64 -2.45
N ASN A 245 3.76 -12.74 -2.36
CA ASN A 245 5.14 -12.76 -2.84
C ASN A 245 5.48 -13.99 -3.70
N LYS A 246 4.52 -14.87 -3.97
CA LYS A 246 4.75 -16.11 -4.73
C LYS A 246 3.85 -16.23 -5.94
N PRO A 247 4.33 -16.83 -7.04
CA PRO A 247 3.55 -17.02 -8.25
C PRO A 247 2.18 -17.66 -8.02
N GLU A 248 2.12 -18.72 -7.21
CA GLU A 248 0.87 -19.43 -6.90
C GLU A 248 -0.13 -18.59 -6.09
N GLU A 249 0.37 -17.67 -5.25
CA GLU A 249 -0.47 -16.73 -4.51
C GLU A 249 -1.03 -15.65 -5.47
N TRP A 250 -0.18 -15.15 -6.37
CA TRP A 250 -0.59 -14.17 -7.40
C TRP A 250 -1.64 -14.76 -8.33
N ASP A 251 -1.46 -16.00 -8.82
CA ASP A 251 -2.44 -16.68 -9.67
C ASP A 251 -3.81 -16.79 -8.98
N GLN A 252 -3.84 -17.13 -7.70
CA GLN A 252 -5.08 -17.22 -6.91
C GLN A 252 -5.77 -15.87 -6.77
N LEU A 253 -5.01 -14.80 -6.49
CA LEU A 253 -5.54 -13.44 -6.36
C LEU A 253 -6.06 -12.91 -7.71
N ILE A 254 -5.30 -13.12 -8.80
CA ILE A 254 -5.72 -12.75 -10.16
C ILE A 254 -7.01 -13.48 -10.54
N ALA A 255 -7.07 -14.79 -10.30
CA ALA A 255 -8.26 -15.60 -10.57
C ALA A 255 -9.46 -15.18 -9.70
N SER A 256 -9.22 -14.64 -8.50
CA SER A 256 -10.26 -14.09 -7.64
C SER A 256 -10.77 -12.72 -8.11
N GLY A 257 -10.08 -12.06 -9.06
CA GLY A 257 -10.49 -10.81 -9.68
C GLY A 257 -10.14 -9.56 -8.87
N VAL A 258 -9.07 -9.58 -8.05
CA VAL A 258 -8.62 -8.40 -7.28
C VAL A 258 -8.20 -7.23 -8.17
N ASP A 259 -8.25 -6.01 -7.66
CA ASP A 259 -7.95 -4.78 -8.40
C ASP A 259 -6.46 -4.46 -8.42
N ALA A 260 -5.74 -4.80 -7.35
CA ALA A 260 -4.30 -4.64 -7.26
C ALA A 260 -3.70 -5.71 -6.34
N ILE A 261 -2.36 -5.82 -6.32
CA ILE A 261 -1.61 -6.69 -5.40
C ILE A 261 -0.46 -5.88 -4.80
N ILE A 262 -0.33 -5.91 -3.46
CA ILE A 262 0.81 -5.36 -2.74
C ILE A 262 1.86 -6.46 -2.58
N SER A 263 3.08 -6.26 -3.13
CA SER A 263 4.15 -7.25 -3.13
C SER A 263 5.51 -6.67 -2.73
N ASP A 264 6.31 -7.48 -2.03
CA ASP A 264 7.69 -7.15 -1.64
C ASP A 264 8.66 -7.19 -2.84
N ASP A 265 8.36 -7.99 -3.87
CA ASP A 265 9.12 -8.11 -5.11
C ASP A 265 8.25 -7.69 -6.31
N PRO A 266 7.99 -6.37 -6.45
CA PRO A 266 7.07 -5.89 -7.48
C PRO A 266 7.59 -6.15 -8.90
N ALA A 267 8.92 -6.24 -9.09
CA ALA A 267 9.49 -6.57 -10.39
C ALA A 267 9.14 -8.00 -10.82
N ALA A 268 9.21 -8.97 -9.88
CA ALA A 268 8.80 -10.35 -10.14
C ALA A 268 7.30 -10.45 -10.43
N LEU A 269 6.47 -9.72 -9.68
CA LEU A 269 5.02 -9.68 -9.92
C LEU A 269 4.70 -9.10 -11.31
N ILE A 270 5.32 -7.98 -11.70
CA ILE A 270 5.13 -7.38 -13.03
C ILE A 270 5.53 -8.36 -14.15
N ALA A 271 6.66 -9.05 -13.96
CA ALA A 271 7.11 -10.07 -14.91
C ALA A 271 6.12 -11.24 -15.01
N HIS A 272 5.55 -11.68 -13.88
CA HIS A 272 4.54 -12.74 -13.82
C HIS A 272 3.24 -12.33 -14.53
N LEU A 273 2.79 -11.10 -14.34
CA LEU A 273 1.61 -10.54 -15.03
C LEU A 273 1.82 -10.37 -16.55
N GLY A 274 3.07 -10.47 -17.04
CA GLY A 274 3.39 -10.32 -18.46
C GLY A 274 3.26 -8.89 -18.97
N TYR A 275 3.19 -7.91 -18.08
CA TYR A 275 3.08 -6.50 -18.46
C TYR A 275 4.41 -6.01 -19.01
N ARG A 276 4.45 -5.68 -20.30
CA ARG A 276 5.53 -4.86 -20.87
C ARG A 276 5.10 -3.40 -20.76
N LYS A 277 5.74 -2.65 -19.90
CA LYS A 277 5.60 -1.19 -19.99
C LYS A 277 6.32 -0.71 -21.25
N PRO A 278 5.69 0.19 -22.01
CA PRO A 278 6.28 0.80 -23.20
C PRO A 278 7.52 1.65 -22.86
#